data_4f5a69c5b9e55366da86088215b606c5
#
_entry.id   4f5a69c5b9e55366da86088215b606c5
#
_cell.length_a   1.000
_cell.length_b   1.000
_cell.length_c   1.000
_cell.angle_alpha   90.00
_cell.angle_beta   90.00
_cell.angle_gamma   90.00
#
_symmetry.space_group_name_H-M   'P 1'
#
loop_
_entity.id
_entity.type
_entity.pdbx_description
1 polymer ?
#
loop_
_entity_poly.entity_id
_entity_poly.type
_entity_poly.pdbx_seq_one_letter_code
_entity_poly.pdbx_strand_id
1 'polypeptide(L)'
;MADLNDRGQIILIAGFALAVIFVALALVVNSAIFTENLATRGETTGGSDALIERHQVEESVETIVESANNDSTDPASDIERSVENLSLQGSIQDAQSGRITSVVIDPESKVARLYQENDSRQYVNATGQEDWTLATGPDEFRTVEFNVSTDNLAEVNESETDKMFNFSVTDPNKWQMYVYKNYTSSGNGDYKVRVENGGDNKCSLSNSSTYLDIQINTSGLYVDSDGTSPSSCTVGGVPKPGYNITKFQNGDRANGTYSLVLENPDTINQTNFNETASPRADVWIEELEVMYRHETTRVQYVTNFTVESGGS
;
A
#
# COMPACT_ATOMS: atom_id res chain seq x y z
N MET A 1 42.40 -62.17 70.44
CA MET A 1 41.21 -62.26 69.55
C MET A 1 40.45 -60.91 69.38
N ALA A 2 41.01 -59.82 69.85
CA ALA A 2 40.36 -58.47 69.73
C ALA A 2 40.62 -57.72 68.40
N ASP A 3 41.67 -58.09 67.71
CA ASP A 3 42.13 -57.31 66.52
C ASP A 3 41.34 -57.52 65.22
N LEU A 4 40.60 -58.64 65.11
CA LEU A 4 39.80 -58.89 63.88
C LEU A 4 38.43 -58.19 63.91
N ASN A 5 37.88 -57.83 65.07
CA ASN A 5 36.62 -57.16 65.21
C ASN A 5 36.71 -55.66 64.87
N ASP A 6 37.84 -55.00 65.22
CA ASP A 6 38.08 -53.60 64.91
C ASP A 6 38.29 -53.38 63.45
N ARG A 7 38.95 -54.29 62.74
CA ARG A 7 39.13 -54.16 61.24
C ARG A 7 37.82 -54.29 60.49
N GLY A 8 36.93 -55.20 60.99
CA GLY A 8 35.59 -55.36 60.41
C GLY A 8 34.69 -54.13 60.60
N GLN A 9 34.80 -53.48 61.76
CA GLN A 9 34.04 -52.22 62.04
C GLN A 9 34.51 -51.07 61.18
N ILE A 10 35.82 -50.90 60.94
CA ILE A 10 36.38 -49.89 60.12
C ILE A 10 35.91 -50.05 58.65
N ILE A 11 35.91 -51.25 58.10
CA ILE A 11 35.41 -51.55 56.75
C ILE A 11 33.91 -51.29 56.65
N LEU A 12 33.12 -51.59 57.67
CA LEU A 12 31.70 -51.35 57.67
C LEU A 12 31.36 -49.82 57.71
N ILE A 13 32.10 -49.06 58.53
CA ILE A 13 31.99 -47.62 58.63
C ILE A 13 32.40 -46.97 57.32
N ALA A 14 33.55 -47.44 56.74
CA ALA A 14 34.00 -46.91 55.44
C ALA A 14 33.02 -47.21 54.30
N GLY A 15 32.42 -48.41 54.29
CA GLY A 15 31.38 -48.77 53.31
C GLY A 15 30.13 -47.94 53.46
N PHE A 16 29.71 -47.70 54.70
CA PHE A 16 28.56 -46.84 54.99
C PHE A 16 28.82 -45.38 54.58
N ALA A 17 30.01 -44.86 54.91
CA ALA A 17 30.40 -43.50 54.52
C ALA A 17 30.42 -43.33 52.98
N LEU A 18 30.95 -44.34 52.29
CA LEU A 18 30.98 -44.35 50.82
C LEU A 18 29.57 -44.39 50.22
N ALA A 19 28.68 -45.19 50.80
CA ALA A 19 27.29 -45.24 50.36
C ALA A 19 26.55 -43.91 50.53
N VAL A 20 26.78 -43.20 51.64
CA VAL A 20 26.19 -41.85 51.89
C VAL A 20 26.74 -40.84 50.89
N ILE A 21 28.03 -40.93 50.56
CA ILE A 21 28.64 -40.05 49.55
C ILE A 21 28.03 -40.27 48.17
N PHE A 22 27.82 -41.55 47.78
CA PHE A 22 27.19 -41.85 46.49
C PHE A 22 25.73 -41.39 46.43
N VAL A 23 24.97 -41.51 47.51
CA VAL A 23 23.58 -40.97 47.57
C VAL A 23 23.60 -39.45 47.46
N ALA A 24 24.49 -38.77 48.18
CA ALA A 24 24.62 -37.34 48.10
C ALA A 24 25.00 -36.87 46.67
N LEU A 25 25.94 -37.59 46.04
CA LEU A 25 26.40 -37.30 44.67
C LEU A 25 25.22 -37.51 43.66
N ALA A 26 24.47 -38.60 43.83
CA ALA A 26 23.31 -38.88 43.00
C ALA A 26 22.21 -37.77 43.11
N LEU A 27 21.99 -37.25 44.31
CA LEU A 27 21.05 -36.16 44.56
C LEU A 27 21.53 -34.84 43.89
N VAL A 28 22.81 -34.53 43.98
CA VAL A 28 23.40 -33.33 43.35
C VAL A 28 23.31 -33.43 41.83
N VAL A 29 23.70 -34.61 41.25
CA VAL A 29 23.62 -34.82 39.80
C VAL A 29 22.16 -34.76 39.32
N ASN A 30 21.22 -35.36 40.03
CA ASN A 30 19.81 -35.31 39.68
C ASN A 30 19.23 -33.88 39.76
N SER A 31 19.65 -33.11 40.79
CA SER A 31 19.29 -31.68 40.89
C SER A 31 19.88 -30.83 39.76
N ALA A 32 21.14 -31.09 39.38
CA ALA A 32 21.77 -30.37 38.26
C ALA A 32 21.06 -30.67 36.92
N ILE A 33 20.78 -31.96 36.63
CA ILE A 33 20.04 -32.37 35.42
C ILE A 33 18.63 -31.79 35.41
N PHE A 34 17.95 -31.78 36.55
CA PHE A 34 16.61 -31.20 36.63
C PHE A 34 16.64 -29.67 36.36
N THR A 35 17.60 -28.97 36.94
CA THR A 35 17.76 -27.52 36.73
C THR A 35 18.13 -27.19 35.28
N GLU A 36 19.02 -27.96 34.67
CA GLU A 36 19.40 -27.82 33.28
C GLU A 36 18.23 -28.10 32.31
N ASN A 37 17.44 -29.17 32.57
CA ASN A 37 16.24 -29.44 31.80
C ASN A 37 15.16 -28.35 31.96
N LEU A 38 15.04 -27.76 33.16
CA LEU A 38 14.09 -26.66 33.38
C LEU A 38 14.52 -25.38 32.69
N ALA A 39 15.81 -25.08 32.71
CA ALA A 39 16.39 -23.92 32.00
C ALA A 39 16.23 -24.04 30.48
N THR A 40 16.59 -25.21 29.92
CA THR A 40 16.48 -25.48 28.47
C THR A 40 15.02 -25.48 27.98
N ARG A 41 14.09 -26.02 28.77
CA ARG A 41 12.66 -25.93 28.41
C ARG A 41 12.10 -24.53 28.51
N GLY A 42 12.58 -23.72 29.46
CA GLY A 42 12.17 -22.32 29.61
C GLY A 42 12.68 -21.42 28.48
N GLU A 43 13.85 -21.68 27.91
CA GLU A 43 14.38 -20.92 26.78
C GLU A 43 13.76 -21.31 25.44
N THR A 44 13.49 -22.61 25.22
CA THR A 44 12.90 -23.09 23.95
C THR A 44 11.41 -22.79 23.83
N THR A 45 10.65 -22.83 24.93
CA THR A 45 9.20 -22.54 24.90
C THR A 45 8.90 -21.05 24.66
N GLY A 46 9.64 -20.14 25.27
CA GLY A 46 9.39 -18.71 25.10
C GLY A 46 9.66 -18.20 23.66
N GLY A 47 10.68 -18.74 23.01
CA GLY A 47 11.00 -18.36 21.63
C GLY A 47 10.02 -18.95 20.61
N SER A 48 9.58 -20.20 20.79
CA SER A 48 8.59 -20.82 19.91
C SER A 48 7.22 -20.20 20.05
N ASP A 49 6.83 -19.82 21.25
CA ASP A 49 5.54 -19.15 21.52
C ASP A 49 5.50 -17.78 20.83
N ALA A 50 6.59 -16.99 20.90
CA ALA A 50 6.69 -15.70 20.23
C ALA A 50 6.59 -15.83 18.68
N LEU A 51 7.16 -16.88 18.09
CA LEU A 51 7.06 -17.14 16.66
C LEU A 51 5.64 -17.55 16.22
N ILE A 52 4.96 -18.38 17.01
CA ILE A 52 3.58 -18.78 16.74
C ILE A 52 2.66 -17.57 16.84
N GLU A 53 2.83 -16.77 17.87
CA GLU A 53 2.04 -15.55 18.09
C GLU A 53 2.28 -14.51 17.02
N ARG A 54 3.54 -14.31 16.58
CA ARG A 54 3.87 -13.48 15.43
C ARG A 54 3.09 -13.89 14.17
N HIS A 55 3.05 -15.20 13.88
CA HIS A 55 2.34 -15.71 12.71
C HIS A 55 0.83 -15.48 12.81
N GLN A 56 0.24 -15.64 13.99
CA GLN A 56 -1.16 -15.33 14.23
C GLN A 56 -1.46 -13.83 14.07
N VAL A 57 -0.55 -12.96 14.51
CA VAL A 57 -0.65 -11.51 14.28
C VAL A 57 -0.57 -11.19 12.79
N GLU A 58 0.37 -11.82 12.06
CA GLU A 58 0.52 -11.66 10.61
C GLU A 58 -0.77 -12.01 9.86
N GLU A 59 -1.35 -13.19 10.10
CA GLU A 59 -2.64 -13.62 9.52
C GLU A 59 -3.80 -12.68 9.91
N SER A 60 -3.81 -12.20 11.15
CA SER A 60 -4.85 -11.29 11.63
C SER A 60 -4.75 -9.91 10.95
N VAL A 61 -3.54 -9.38 10.78
CA VAL A 61 -3.30 -8.10 10.09
C VAL A 61 -3.62 -8.24 8.62
N GLU A 62 -3.24 -9.34 7.95
CA GLU A 62 -3.60 -9.63 6.56
C GLU A 62 -5.13 -9.59 6.36
N THR A 63 -5.87 -10.27 7.23
CA THR A 63 -7.34 -10.25 7.20
C THR A 63 -7.92 -8.85 7.40
N ILE A 64 -7.33 -8.04 8.30
CA ILE A 64 -7.74 -6.65 8.53
C ILE A 64 -7.51 -5.82 7.28
N VAL A 65 -6.33 -5.94 6.63
CA VAL A 65 -5.98 -5.21 5.41
C VAL A 65 -6.94 -5.58 4.27
N GLU A 66 -7.17 -6.87 4.04
CA GLU A 66 -8.11 -7.33 3.01
C GLU A 66 -9.52 -6.81 3.24
N SER A 67 -10.03 -6.89 4.47
CA SER A 67 -11.37 -6.40 4.81
C SER A 67 -11.48 -4.88 4.63
N ALA A 68 -10.48 -4.13 5.08
CA ALA A 68 -10.50 -2.68 4.94
C ALA A 68 -10.40 -2.24 3.46
N ASN A 69 -9.56 -2.89 2.67
CA ASN A 69 -9.42 -2.59 1.25
C ASN A 69 -10.71 -2.88 0.46
N ASN A 70 -11.50 -3.88 0.86
CA ASN A 70 -12.74 -4.24 0.18
C ASN A 70 -13.94 -3.40 0.61
N ASP A 71 -14.02 -3.03 1.89
CA ASP A 71 -15.25 -2.50 2.48
C ASP A 71 -15.16 -1.02 2.90
N SER A 72 -13.95 -0.43 2.93
CA SER A 72 -13.74 0.93 3.46
C SER A 72 -13.48 1.97 2.38
N THR A 73 -14.00 3.17 2.61
CA THR A 73 -13.66 4.37 1.83
C THR A 73 -12.38 5.06 2.32
N ASP A 74 -11.89 4.69 3.52
CA ASP A 74 -10.62 5.13 4.10
C ASP A 74 -9.90 3.93 4.76
N PRO A 75 -9.35 3.01 3.95
CA PRO A 75 -8.72 1.78 4.42
C PRO A 75 -7.60 2.03 5.45
N ALA A 76 -6.80 3.08 5.26
CA ALA A 76 -5.68 3.39 6.16
C ALA A 76 -6.15 3.62 7.60
N SER A 77 -7.17 4.46 7.79
CA SER A 77 -7.74 4.76 9.11
C SER A 77 -8.42 3.54 9.74
N ASP A 78 -9.08 2.71 8.93
CA ASP A 78 -9.76 1.51 9.42
C ASP A 78 -8.77 0.40 9.81
N ILE A 79 -7.67 0.24 9.06
CA ILE A 79 -6.57 -0.66 9.40
C ILE A 79 -5.91 -0.21 10.71
N GLU A 80 -5.54 1.07 10.83
CA GLU A 80 -4.92 1.61 12.04
C GLU A 80 -5.77 1.33 13.28
N ARG A 81 -7.06 1.64 13.23
CA ARG A 81 -8.01 1.41 14.33
C ARG A 81 -8.17 -0.08 14.65
N SER A 82 -8.22 -0.93 13.64
CA SER A 82 -8.42 -2.37 13.82
C SER A 82 -7.18 -3.04 14.42
N VAL A 83 -5.99 -2.64 13.98
CA VAL A 83 -4.72 -3.14 14.52
C VAL A 83 -4.48 -2.60 15.93
N GLU A 84 -4.84 -1.36 16.24
CA GLU A 84 -4.80 -0.82 17.59
C GLU A 84 -5.70 -1.65 18.55
N ASN A 85 -6.91 -1.98 18.12
CA ASN A 85 -7.82 -2.84 18.86
C ASN A 85 -7.26 -4.26 19.05
N LEU A 86 -6.67 -4.85 18.01
CA LEU A 86 -5.99 -6.15 18.07
C LEU A 86 -4.85 -6.11 19.11
N SER A 87 -4.00 -5.11 19.04
CA SER A 87 -2.87 -4.90 19.95
C SER A 87 -3.34 -4.72 21.41
N LEU A 88 -4.41 -3.94 21.61
CA LEU A 88 -5.00 -3.73 22.93
C LEU A 88 -5.58 -5.03 23.52
N GLN A 89 -6.33 -5.79 22.72
CA GLN A 89 -6.91 -7.07 23.17
C GLN A 89 -5.82 -8.10 23.48
N GLY A 90 -4.79 -8.22 22.62
CA GLY A 90 -3.62 -9.05 22.84
C GLY A 90 -2.90 -8.68 24.13
N SER A 91 -2.63 -7.39 24.33
CA SER A 91 -1.92 -6.90 25.53
C SER A 91 -2.67 -7.18 26.84
N ILE A 92 -4.00 -7.11 26.85
CA ILE A 92 -4.83 -7.44 28.02
C ILE A 92 -4.74 -8.93 28.34
N GLN A 93 -4.82 -9.78 27.32
CA GLN A 93 -4.73 -11.24 27.49
C GLN A 93 -3.32 -11.65 27.96
N ASP A 94 -2.30 -11.05 27.41
CA ASP A 94 -0.90 -11.36 27.70
C ASP A 94 -0.48 -10.84 29.08
N ALA A 95 -0.99 -9.69 29.53
CA ALA A 95 -0.75 -9.18 30.86
C ALA A 95 -1.18 -10.16 31.96
N GLN A 96 -2.25 -10.93 31.76
CA GLN A 96 -2.69 -11.97 32.67
C GLN A 96 -1.68 -13.13 32.76
N SER A 97 -0.89 -13.32 31.73
CA SER A 97 0.17 -14.36 31.64
C SER A 97 1.56 -13.80 31.96
N GLY A 98 1.68 -12.52 32.36
CA GLY A 98 2.96 -11.87 32.64
C GLY A 98 3.79 -11.60 31.37
N ARG A 99 3.13 -11.47 30.22
CA ARG A 99 3.71 -11.12 28.91
C ARG A 99 3.30 -9.70 28.53
N ILE A 100 4.09 -9.08 27.67
CA ILE A 100 3.79 -7.79 27.06
C ILE A 100 3.90 -7.99 25.55
N THR A 101 2.80 -7.78 24.84
CA THR A 101 2.75 -7.81 23.38
C THR A 101 2.30 -6.46 22.86
N SER A 102 2.92 -5.99 21.81
CA SER A 102 2.47 -4.81 21.07
C SER A 102 2.64 -4.99 19.58
N VAL A 103 1.67 -4.49 18.82
CA VAL A 103 1.69 -4.43 17.38
C VAL A 103 1.58 -2.97 16.98
N VAL A 104 2.52 -2.50 16.19
CA VAL A 104 2.53 -1.14 15.63
C VAL A 104 2.66 -1.27 14.13
N ILE A 105 1.91 -0.46 13.40
CA ILE A 105 1.93 -0.46 11.94
C ILE A 105 2.40 0.89 11.41
N ASP A 106 3.04 0.85 10.26
CA ASP A 106 3.32 2.02 9.42
C ASP A 106 2.80 1.70 8.01
N PRO A 107 1.74 2.37 7.53
CA PRO A 107 1.24 2.18 6.18
C PRO A 107 2.21 2.80 5.17
N GLU A 108 3.08 1.98 4.58
CA GLU A 108 4.13 2.45 3.68
C GLU A 108 3.64 2.71 2.25
N SER A 109 2.57 2.05 1.82
CA SER A 109 2.11 2.16 0.43
C SER A 109 0.59 2.23 0.33
N LYS A 110 0.09 3.46 0.24
CA LYS A 110 -1.30 3.77 -0.09
C LYS A 110 -1.43 3.98 -1.59
N VAL A 111 -2.31 3.24 -2.23
CA VAL A 111 -2.59 3.37 -3.67
C VAL A 111 -4.02 3.81 -3.88
N ALA A 112 -4.23 4.67 -4.85
CA ALA A 112 -5.56 5.12 -5.25
C ALA A 112 -5.77 4.98 -6.75
N ARG A 113 -6.89 4.40 -7.14
CA ARG A 113 -7.38 4.41 -8.51
C ARG A 113 -8.56 5.36 -8.64
N LEU A 114 -8.38 6.39 -9.46
CA LEU A 114 -9.43 7.36 -9.81
C LEU A 114 -9.87 7.05 -11.23
N TYR A 115 -11.16 6.79 -11.46
CA TYR A 115 -11.59 6.34 -12.76
C TYR A 115 -13.03 6.70 -13.13
N GLN A 116 -13.28 6.69 -14.42
CA GLN A 116 -14.58 6.83 -15.04
C GLN A 116 -14.71 5.80 -16.18
N GLU A 117 -15.71 4.95 -16.12
CA GLU A 117 -15.94 3.88 -17.12
C GLU A 117 -17.02 4.23 -18.14
N ASN A 118 -17.75 5.32 -17.93
CA ASN A 118 -18.80 5.76 -18.85
C ASN A 118 -18.22 6.70 -19.92
N ASP A 119 -18.07 6.18 -21.13
CA ASP A 119 -17.52 6.87 -22.31
C ASP A 119 -18.35 8.07 -22.79
N SER A 120 -19.63 8.06 -22.51
CA SER A 120 -20.54 9.16 -22.87
C SER A 120 -20.59 10.27 -21.83
N ARG A 121 -19.92 10.09 -20.67
CA ARG A 121 -19.89 11.07 -19.59
C ARG A 121 -18.77 12.08 -19.80
N GLN A 122 -19.08 13.35 -19.50
CA GLN A 122 -18.10 14.43 -19.40
C GLN A 122 -17.10 14.18 -18.24
N TYR A 123 -15.92 14.81 -18.31
CA TYR A 123 -14.89 14.73 -17.24
C TYR A 123 -15.21 15.67 -16.07
N VAL A 124 -16.45 15.63 -15.61
CA VAL A 124 -16.96 16.42 -14.48
C VAL A 124 -17.02 15.57 -13.22
N ASN A 125 -16.91 16.20 -12.03
CA ASN A 125 -17.03 15.50 -10.77
C ASN A 125 -18.45 14.93 -10.52
N ALA A 126 -18.67 14.31 -9.36
CA ALA A 126 -19.97 13.74 -8.98
C ALA A 126 -21.10 14.77 -8.95
N THR A 127 -20.78 16.04 -8.69
CA THR A 127 -21.76 17.16 -8.63
C THR A 127 -21.87 17.95 -9.94
N GLY A 128 -21.14 17.56 -10.99
CA GLY A 128 -21.17 18.21 -12.31
C GLY A 128 -20.25 19.42 -12.47
N GLN A 129 -19.26 19.60 -11.59
CA GLN A 129 -18.29 20.68 -11.73
C GLN A 129 -17.25 20.34 -12.82
N GLU A 130 -16.96 21.29 -13.70
CA GLU A 130 -16.04 21.15 -14.82
C GLU A 130 -14.56 21.33 -14.43
N ASP A 131 -14.33 22.17 -13.40
CA ASP A 131 -13.01 22.46 -12.84
C ASP A 131 -12.94 21.84 -11.43
N TRP A 132 -12.17 20.76 -11.28
CA TRP A 132 -12.10 20.07 -10.01
C TRP A 132 -10.79 19.34 -9.75
N THR A 133 -10.43 19.21 -8.47
CA THR A 133 -9.24 18.50 -8.02
C THR A 133 -9.55 17.03 -7.86
N LEU A 134 -8.72 16.19 -8.46
CA LEU A 134 -8.77 14.74 -8.36
C LEU A 134 -8.08 14.26 -7.08
N ALA A 135 -6.82 14.69 -6.90
CA ALA A 135 -5.99 14.33 -5.75
C ALA A 135 -4.97 15.43 -5.44
N THR A 136 -4.42 15.39 -4.23
CA THR A 136 -3.26 16.22 -3.84
C THR A 136 -2.12 15.34 -3.37
N GLY A 137 -0.87 15.79 -3.56
CA GLY A 137 0.34 15.19 -3.05
C GLY A 137 0.65 13.74 -3.43
N PRO A 138 0.31 13.24 -4.65
CA PRO A 138 0.76 11.92 -5.02
C PRO A 138 2.28 11.89 -5.18
N ASP A 139 2.92 10.83 -4.67
CA ASP A 139 4.35 10.61 -4.85
C ASP A 139 4.65 10.28 -6.31
N GLU A 140 3.84 9.41 -6.92
CA GLU A 140 4.01 8.96 -8.29
C GLU A 140 2.68 8.66 -8.98
N PHE A 141 2.69 8.73 -10.32
CA PHE A 141 1.65 8.22 -11.20
C PHE A 141 2.10 6.88 -11.77
N ARG A 142 1.50 5.76 -11.33
CA ARG A 142 1.79 4.44 -11.91
C ARG A 142 1.19 4.29 -13.29
N THR A 143 -0.03 4.80 -13.45
CA THR A 143 -0.77 4.70 -14.71
C THR A 143 -1.63 5.94 -14.89
N VAL A 144 -1.64 6.48 -16.09
CA VAL A 144 -2.55 7.55 -16.51
C VAL A 144 -3.05 7.21 -17.90
N GLU A 145 -4.32 6.88 -17.98
CA GLU A 145 -4.98 6.48 -19.21
C GLU A 145 -6.24 7.30 -19.43
N PHE A 146 -6.44 7.75 -20.68
CA PHE A 146 -7.65 8.42 -21.12
C PHE A 146 -8.11 7.80 -22.43
N ASN A 147 -9.41 7.58 -22.56
CA ASN A 147 -10.07 7.35 -23.83
C ASN A 147 -11.05 8.47 -24.06
N VAL A 148 -10.66 9.44 -24.90
CA VAL A 148 -11.42 10.68 -25.14
C VAL A 148 -12.26 10.52 -26.40
N SER A 149 -13.60 10.65 -26.27
CA SER A 149 -14.51 10.68 -27.42
C SER A 149 -14.32 11.94 -28.22
N THR A 150 -14.21 11.80 -29.54
CA THR A 150 -14.06 12.95 -30.46
C THR A 150 -15.36 13.65 -30.80
N ASP A 151 -16.51 13.01 -30.57
CA ASP A 151 -17.82 13.54 -30.96
C ASP A 151 -18.21 14.84 -30.25
N ASN A 152 -17.78 14.97 -28.97
CA ASN A 152 -18.11 16.13 -28.13
C ASN A 152 -16.89 16.98 -27.79
N LEU A 153 -15.75 16.71 -28.45
CA LEU A 153 -14.54 17.45 -28.16
C LEU A 153 -14.65 18.91 -28.68
N ALA A 154 -14.33 19.86 -27.80
CA ALA A 154 -14.46 21.26 -28.12
C ALA A 154 -13.59 21.67 -29.32
N GLU A 155 -14.19 22.36 -30.28
CA GLU A 155 -13.49 22.97 -31.43
C GLU A 155 -13.01 24.36 -31.04
N VAL A 156 -11.72 24.58 -30.95
CA VAL A 156 -11.11 25.83 -30.47
C VAL A 156 -9.85 26.19 -31.25
N ASN A 157 -9.48 27.45 -31.21
CA ASN A 157 -8.19 27.89 -31.74
C ASN A 157 -7.06 27.52 -30.75
N GLU A 158 -5.86 27.26 -31.27
CA GLU A 158 -4.69 26.92 -30.46
C GLU A 158 -4.30 27.98 -29.40
N SER A 159 -4.74 29.23 -29.56
CA SER A 159 -4.50 30.32 -28.62
C SER A 159 -5.54 30.34 -27.45
N GLU A 160 -6.64 29.61 -27.55
CA GLU A 160 -7.76 29.64 -26.61
C GLU A 160 -7.64 28.49 -25.61
N THR A 161 -6.50 28.38 -24.92
CA THR A 161 -6.23 27.28 -23.95
C THR A 161 -7.22 27.24 -22.77
N ASP A 162 -7.84 28.37 -22.47
CA ASP A 162 -8.87 28.52 -21.46
C ASP A 162 -10.20 27.83 -21.83
N LYS A 163 -10.35 27.37 -23.06
CA LYS A 163 -11.52 26.65 -23.56
C LYS A 163 -11.28 25.19 -23.89
N MET A 164 -10.06 24.69 -23.72
CA MET A 164 -9.68 23.31 -24.00
C MET A 164 -9.90 22.44 -22.78
N PHE A 165 -10.28 21.17 -22.99
CA PHE A 165 -10.17 20.19 -21.92
C PHE A 165 -8.72 20.07 -21.48
N ASN A 166 -8.49 20.13 -20.17
CA ASN A 166 -7.16 20.13 -19.60
C ASN A 166 -7.07 19.16 -18.42
N PHE A 167 -6.09 18.27 -18.49
CA PHE A 167 -5.58 17.54 -17.35
C PHE A 167 -4.26 18.14 -16.91
N SER A 168 -4.17 18.56 -15.67
CA SER A 168 -2.99 19.26 -15.18
C SER A 168 -2.49 18.72 -13.85
N VAL A 169 -1.17 18.73 -13.72
CA VAL A 169 -0.44 18.41 -12.50
C VAL A 169 0.42 19.64 -12.17
N THR A 170 0.20 20.22 -11.00
CA THR A 170 0.79 21.52 -10.63
C THR A 170 1.64 21.41 -9.36
N ASP A 171 2.66 22.30 -9.32
CA ASP A 171 3.62 22.59 -8.25
C ASP A 171 4.66 21.48 -7.97
N PRO A 172 5.98 21.80 -7.94
CA PRO A 172 6.55 23.10 -8.32
C PRO A 172 6.64 23.33 -9.83
N ASN A 173 6.42 22.29 -10.63
CA ASN A 173 6.50 22.34 -12.09
C ASN A 173 5.13 22.08 -12.70
N LYS A 174 4.62 23.05 -13.43
CA LYS A 174 3.34 22.91 -14.10
C LYS A 174 3.48 21.97 -15.30
N TRP A 175 2.79 20.83 -15.27
CA TRP A 175 2.60 19.96 -16.40
C TRP A 175 1.12 19.97 -16.79
N GLN A 176 0.82 20.17 -18.09
CA GLN A 176 -0.55 20.25 -18.58
C GLN A 176 -0.69 19.51 -19.89
N MET A 177 -1.76 18.75 -20.00
CA MET A 177 -2.21 18.11 -21.23
C MET A 177 -3.52 18.73 -21.66
N TYR A 178 -3.56 19.25 -22.86
CA TYR A 178 -4.76 19.79 -23.50
C TYR A 178 -5.22 18.83 -24.59
N VAL A 179 -6.53 18.58 -24.64
CA VAL A 179 -7.16 17.79 -25.70
C VAL A 179 -8.26 18.63 -26.33
N TYR A 180 -8.20 18.80 -27.65
CA TYR A 180 -9.12 19.66 -28.38
C TYR A 180 -9.18 19.31 -29.86
N LYS A 181 -10.26 19.75 -30.53
CA LYS A 181 -10.36 19.78 -31.97
C LYS A 181 -9.86 21.15 -32.48
N ASN A 182 -8.87 21.15 -33.36
CA ASN A 182 -8.32 22.41 -33.86
C ASN A 182 -9.30 23.09 -34.85
N TYR A 183 -9.70 24.32 -34.54
CA TYR A 183 -10.55 25.08 -35.45
C TYR A 183 -9.81 25.39 -36.77
N THR A 184 -10.42 25.03 -37.90
CA THR A 184 -9.99 25.40 -39.22
C THR A 184 -11.14 26.07 -39.97
N SER A 185 -10.85 27.12 -40.75
CA SER A 185 -11.84 27.85 -41.56
C SER A 185 -12.51 26.96 -42.63
N SER A 186 -11.98 25.74 -42.88
CA SER A 186 -12.53 24.75 -43.82
C SER A 186 -13.46 23.72 -43.15
N GLY A 187 -13.63 23.78 -41.85
CA GLY A 187 -14.57 22.90 -41.11
C GLY A 187 -14.07 21.49 -40.80
N ASN A 188 -12.87 21.10 -41.21
CA ASN A 188 -12.25 19.80 -40.97
C ASN A 188 -10.98 19.94 -40.13
N GLY A 189 -11.16 20.29 -38.85
CA GLY A 189 -10.02 20.42 -37.92
C GLY A 189 -9.52 19.07 -37.43
N ASP A 190 -8.21 18.90 -37.36
CA ASP A 190 -7.59 17.72 -36.75
C ASP A 190 -7.75 17.74 -35.23
N TYR A 191 -7.80 16.56 -34.62
CA TYR A 191 -7.71 16.41 -33.18
C TYR A 191 -6.27 16.62 -32.71
N LYS A 192 -6.10 17.30 -31.59
CA LYS A 192 -4.81 17.66 -31.02
C LYS A 192 -4.71 17.23 -29.58
N VAL A 193 -3.58 16.64 -29.26
CA VAL A 193 -3.11 16.49 -27.89
C VAL A 193 -1.85 17.33 -27.73
N ARG A 194 -1.87 18.30 -26.85
CA ARG A 194 -0.77 19.23 -26.60
C ARG A 194 -0.30 19.11 -25.17
N VAL A 195 1.01 19.00 -24.96
CA VAL A 195 1.60 18.96 -23.62
C VAL A 195 2.47 20.20 -23.42
N GLU A 196 2.23 20.88 -22.33
CA GLU A 196 3.06 21.99 -21.83
C GLU A 196 3.83 21.53 -20.59
N ASN A 197 5.15 21.41 -20.74
CA ASN A 197 6.09 21.12 -19.67
C ASN A 197 7.43 21.80 -20.01
N GLY A 198 7.46 23.13 -19.94
CA GLY A 198 8.65 23.90 -20.33
C GLY A 198 8.96 23.92 -21.84
N GLY A 199 8.15 23.22 -22.64
CA GLY A 199 8.18 23.19 -24.10
C GLY A 199 6.78 22.92 -24.64
N ASP A 200 6.53 23.26 -25.88
CA ASP A 200 5.23 23.08 -26.54
C ASP A 200 5.32 21.87 -27.49
N ASN A 201 4.91 20.72 -27.02
CA ASN A 201 4.89 19.46 -27.77
C ASN A 201 3.44 19.13 -28.19
N LYS A 202 3.21 18.88 -29.47
CA LYS A 202 1.87 18.64 -30.04
C LYS A 202 1.82 17.36 -30.84
N CYS A 203 0.76 16.57 -30.61
CA CYS A 203 0.31 15.53 -31.50
C CYS A 203 -0.85 16.00 -32.36
N SER A 204 -0.79 15.69 -33.64
CA SER A 204 -1.92 15.91 -34.56
C SER A 204 -2.43 14.56 -35.05
N LEU A 205 -3.71 14.33 -34.89
CA LEU A 205 -4.39 13.09 -35.24
C LEU A 205 -5.47 13.37 -36.30
N SER A 206 -5.74 12.37 -37.14
CA SER A 206 -6.73 12.51 -38.20
C SER A 206 -8.13 12.83 -37.64
N ASN A 207 -8.88 13.65 -38.33
CA ASN A 207 -10.26 13.99 -38.01
C ASN A 207 -11.28 12.85 -38.25
N SER A 208 -10.82 11.68 -38.66
CA SER A 208 -11.67 10.49 -38.85
C SER A 208 -11.74 9.57 -37.64
N SER A 209 -10.96 9.86 -36.58
CA SER A 209 -10.98 9.07 -35.35
C SER A 209 -12.23 9.31 -34.52
N THR A 210 -12.78 8.26 -33.92
CA THR A 210 -13.92 8.35 -32.99
C THR A 210 -13.47 8.47 -31.51
N TYR A 211 -12.28 7.96 -31.22
CA TYR A 211 -11.65 8.04 -29.90
C TYR A 211 -10.16 8.37 -29.99
N LEU A 212 -9.65 9.01 -28.95
CA LEU A 212 -8.23 9.25 -28.72
C LEU A 212 -7.82 8.47 -27.47
N ASP A 213 -7.02 7.43 -27.66
CA ASP A 213 -6.41 6.67 -26.56
C ASP A 213 -5.11 7.35 -26.15
N ILE A 214 -5.06 7.86 -24.93
CA ILE A 214 -3.92 8.61 -24.39
C ILE A 214 -3.39 7.82 -23.20
N GLN A 215 -2.13 7.43 -23.27
CA GLN A 215 -1.45 6.73 -22.18
C GLN A 215 -0.22 7.52 -21.78
N ILE A 216 -0.08 7.74 -20.47
CA ILE A 216 1.09 8.37 -19.88
C ILE A 216 1.75 7.35 -18.97
N ASN A 217 3.01 7.05 -19.25
CA ASN A 217 3.83 6.18 -18.43
C ASN A 217 5.23 6.79 -18.21
N THR A 218 6.10 6.10 -17.51
CA THR A 218 7.47 6.56 -17.20
C THR A 218 8.32 6.87 -18.45
N SER A 219 7.95 6.33 -19.62
CA SER A 219 8.68 6.53 -20.88
C SER A 219 8.17 7.71 -21.72
N GLY A 220 6.96 8.19 -21.47
CA GLY A 220 6.36 9.30 -22.22
C GLY A 220 4.84 9.26 -22.27
N LEU A 221 4.29 10.20 -23.02
CA LEU A 221 2.88 10.23 -23.38
C LEU A 221 2.72 9.65 -24.80
N TYR A 222 1.86 8.67 -24.92
CA TYR A 222 1.51 7.99 -26.16
C TYR A 222 0.06 8.33 -26.51
N VAL A 223 -0.19 8.66 -27.77
CA VAL A 223 -1.53 8.92 -28.27
C VAL A 223 -1.77 8.00 -29.45
N ASP A 224 -2.84 7.22 -29.41
CA ASP A 224 -3.33 6.39 -30.51
C ASP A 224 -4.75 6.80 -30.87
N SER A 225 -5.19 6.42 -32.07
CA SER A 225 -6.53 6.69 -32.55
C SER A 225 -7.10 5.44 -33.21
N ASP A 226 -8.19 4.89 -32.63
CA ASP A 226 -9.03 3.79 -33.16
C ASP A 226 -8.28 2.49 -33.56
N GLY A 227 -7.02 2.29 -33.14
CA GLY A 227 -6.24 1.08 -33.40
C GLY A 227 -6.01 0.73 -34.88
N THR A 228 -6.31 1.63 -35.81
CA THR A 228 -6.27 1.34 -37.26
C THR A 228 -5.00 1.82 -37.96
N SER A 229 -4.20 2.61 -37.30
CA SER A 229 -2.83 2.93 -37.71
C SER A 229 -2.13 3.54 -36.51
N PRO A 230 -0.92 3.07 -36.17
CA PRO A 230 -0.17 3.73 -35.13
C PRO A 230 0.37 5.06 -35.67
N SER A 231 -0.46 6.08 -35.70
CA SER A 231 0.05 7.44 -35.57
C SER A 231 0.39 7.64 -34.11
N SER A 232 1.19 6.73 -33.53
CA SER A 232 1.70 6.86 -32.19
C SER A 232 2.59 8.09 -32.17
N CYS A 233 2.06 9.14 -31.62
CA CYS A 233 2.81 10.35 -31.37
C CYS A 233 3.33 10.24 -29.95
N THR A 234 4.63 10.30 -29.78
CA THR A 234 5.25 10.40 -28.48
C THR A 234 5.48 11.86 -28.19
N VAL A 235 4.81 12.40 -27.19
CA VAL A 235 5.01 13.77 -26.70
C VAL A 235 5.93 13.69 -25.49
N GLY A 236 7.02 14.44 -25.50
CA GLY A 236 8.00 14.44 -24.42
C GLY A 236 7.47 15.01 -23.12
N GLY A 237 7.90 14.40 -22.03
CA GLY A 237 7.67 14.84 -20.66
C GLY A 237 6.45 14.19 -20.00
N VAL A 238 6.74 13.38 -19.01
CA VAL A 238 5.74 12.86 -18.07
C VAL A 238 5.69 13.75 -16.84
N PRO A 239 4.59 13.74 -16.08
CA PRO A 239 4.59 14.32 -14.75
C PRO A 239 5.72 13.71 -13.92
N LYS A 240 6.53 14.55 -13.27
CA LYS A 240 7.60 14.09 -12.38
C LYS A 240 7.06 13.85 -10.98
N PRO A 241 7.68 12.99 -10.17
CA PRO A 241 7.32 12.82 -8.77
C PRO A 241 7.32 14.14 -7.97
N GLY A 242 6.45 14.22 -6.95
CA GLY A 242 6.40 15.37 -6.03
C GLY A 242 5.47 16.50 -6.48
N TYR A 243 4.41 16.20 -7.21
CA TYR A 243 3.37 17.16 -7.57
C TYR A 243 2.32 17.30 -6.48
N ASN A 244 1.88 18.55 -6.20
CA ASN A 244 0.96 18.81 -5.12
C ASN A 244 -0.53 18.71 -5.51
N ILE A 245 -0.89 18.97 -6.76
CA ILE A 245 -2.29 19.01 -7.18
C ILE A 245 -2.49 18.39 -8.56
N THR A 246 -3.38 17.41 -8.62
CA THR A 246 -3.88 16.80 -9.86
C THR A 246 -5.31 17.23 -10.11
N LYS A 247 -5.63 17.81 -11.28
CA LYS A 247 -6.95 18.34 -11.55
C LYS A 247 -7.37 18.28 -13.02
N PHE A 248 -8.71 18.27 -13.23
CA PHE A 248 -9.33 18.59 -14.51
C PHE A 248 -9.75 20.06 -14.56
N GLN A 249 -9.70 20.63 -15.75
CA GLN A 249 -10.27 21.94 -16.09
C GLN A 249 -11.03 21.83 -17.41
N ASN A 250 -12.15 22.55 -17.51
CA ASN A 250 -13.07 22.46 -18.64
C ASN A 250 -13.51 21.01 -18.93
N GLY A 251 -13.78 20.23 -17.90
CA GLY A 251 -14.16 18.82 -18.04
C GLY A 251 -15.49 18.61 -18.80
N ASP A 252 -16.31 19.65 -18.93
CA ASP A 252 -17.52 19.67 -19.74
C ASP A 252 -17.25 19.71 -21.26
N ARG A 253 -16.01 19.96 -21.67
CA ARG A 253 -15.58 20.09 -23.08
C ARG A 253 -15.11 18.80 -23.72
N ALA A 254 -15.10 17.70 -22.97
CA ALA A 254 -14.72 16.39 -23.45
C ALA A 254 -15.50 15.30 -22.73
N ASN A 255 -15.78 14.22 -23.44
CA ASN A 255 -16.39 13.00 -22.90
C ASN A 255 -15.39 11.85 -23.01
N GLY A 256 -15.54 10.83 -22.15
CA GLY A 256 -14.72 9.65 -22.27
C GLY A 256 -14.48 8.93 -20.96
N THR A 257 -13.57 7.97 -20.99
CA THR A 257 -13.15 7.22 -19.81
C THR A 257 -11.77 7.65 -19.37
N TYR A 258 -11.45 7.45 -18.09
CA TYR A 258 -10.08 7.59 -17.57
C TYR A 258 -9.81 6.60 -16.45
N SER A 259 -8.53 6.28 -16.29
CA SER A 259 -7.99 5.53 -15.16
C SER A 259 -6.65 6.13 -14.73
N LEU A 260 -6.58 6.59 -13.51
CA LEU A 260 -5.38 7.16 -12.89
C LEU A 260 -5.03 6.31 -11.68
N VAL A 261 -3.83 5.76 -11.64
CA VAL A 261 -3.32 5.03 -10.47
C VAL A 261 -2.22 5.88 -9.84
N LEU A 262 -2.43 6.27 -8.60
CA LEU A 262 -1.61 7.20 -7.82
C LEU A 262 -0.99 6.48 -6.63
N GLU A 263 0.30 6.73 -6.38
CA GLU A 263 0.98 6.31 -5.15
C GLU A 263 0.90 7.40 -4.08
N ASN A 264 0.63 6.99 -2.86
CA ASN A 264 0.66 7.80 -1.64
C ASN A 264 0.00 9.18 -1.77
N PRO A 265 -1.21 9.31 -2.34
CA PRO A 265 -1.84 10.62 -2.39
C PRO A 265 -2.15 11.11 -0.96
N ASP A 266 -1.79 12.38 -0.68
CA ASP A 266 -2.09 13.03 0.59
C ASP A 266 -3.60 13.08 0.85
N THR A 267 -4.35 13.52 -0.17
CA THR A 267 -5.80 13.67 -0.06
C THR A 267 -6.50 13.36 -1.39
N ILE A 268 -7.56 12.56 -1.29
CA ILE A 268 -8.57 12.40 -2.31
C ILE A 268 -9.85 12.98 -1.75
N ASN A 269 -10.40 14.00 -2.45
CA ASN A 269 -11.68 14.55 -2.02
C ASN A 269 -12.83 13.64 -2.45
N GLN A 270 -13.22 12.72 -1.56
CA GLN A 270 -14.26 11.72 -1.79
C GLN A 270 -15.60 12.33 -2.25
N THR A 271 -15.89 13.59 -1.90
CA THR A 271 -17.12 14.27 -2.36
C THR A 271 -17.17 14.54 -3.86
N ASN A 272 -16.02 14.47 -4.53
CA ASN A 272 -15.91 14.61 -5.98
C ASN A 272 -16.22 13.32 -6.74
N PHE A 273 -16.32 12.19 -6.04
CA PHE A 273 -16.55 10.85 -6.58
C PHE A 273 -17.86 10.26 -6.07
N ASN A 274 -18.38 9.27 -6.76
CA ASN A 274 -19.56 8.50 -6.35
C ASN A 274 -19.12 7.11 -5.85
N GLU A 275 -19.90 6.52 -4.97
CA GLU A 275 -19.66 5.15 -4.50
C GLU A 275 -19.97 4.08 -5.56
N THR A 276 -21.00 4.28 -6.35
CA THR A 276 -21.55 3.25 -7.27
C THR A 276 -21.61 3.69 -8.74
N ALA A 277 -21.34 4.95 -9.04
CA ALA A 277 -21.41 5.52 -10.39
C ALA A 277 -20.14 6.30 -10.72
N SER A 278 -19.83 6.47 -12.01
CA SER A 278 -18.69 7.31 -12.42
C SER A 278 -18.90 8.79 -12.08
N PRO A 279 -17.85 9.55 -11.74
CA PRO A 279 -16.50 9.09 -11.48
C PRO A 279 -16.37 8.39 -10.11
N ARG A 280 -15.43 7.46 -9.99
CA ARG A 280 -15.16 6.69 -8.77
C ARG A 280 -13.72 6.86 -8.29
N ALA A 281 -13.51 6.65 -7.00
CA ALA A 281 -12.21 6.58 -6.39
C ALA A 281 -12.15 5.34 -5.48
N ASP A 282 -11.29 4.40 -5.82
CA ASP A 282 -10.98 3.25 -4.99
C ASP A 282 -9.61 3.48 -4.36
N VAL A 283 -9.51 3.29 -3.05
CA VAL A 283 -8.27 3.47 -2.28
C VAL A 283 -7.97 2.16 -1.57
N TRP A 284 -6.72 1.72 -1.61
CA TRP A 284 -6.29 0.53 -0.87
C TRP A 284 -4.86 0.70 -0.33
N ILE A 285 -4.54 -0.08 0.67
CA ILE A 285 -3.18 -0.24 1.18
C ILE A 285 -2.58 -1.46 0.48
N GLU A 286 -1.47 -1.26 -0.23
CA GLU A 286 -0.78 -2.32 -0.95
C GLU A 286 0.25 -3.01 -0.07
N GLU A 287 0.95 -2.22 0.74
CA GLU A 287 2.03 -2.68 1.61
C GLU A 287 1.93 -2.01 2.98
N LEU A 288 2.04 -2.83 4.01
CA LEU A 288 1.97 -2.41 5.40
C LEU A 288 3.17 -2.98 6.17
N GLU A 289 4.03 -2.13 6.72
CA GLU A 289 5.07 -2.57 7.66
C GLU A 289 4.46 -2.77 9.04
N VAL A 290 4.73 -3.92 9.64
CA VAL A 290 4.25 -4.30 10.96
C VAL A 290 5.43 -4.54 11.87
N MET A 291 5.52 -3.78 12.96
CA MET A 291 6.45 -4.03 14.06
C MET A 291 5.73 -4.82 15.15
N TYR A 292 6.19 -6.05 15.36
CA TYR A 292 5.72 -6.93 16.42
C TYR A 292 6.74 -6.99 17.56
N ARG A 293 6.28 -6.77 18.79
CA ARG A 293 7.08 -6.91 20.02
C ARG A 293 6.41 -7.87 20.97
N HIS A 294 7.17 -8.86 21.43
CA HIS A 294 6.81 -9.78 22.48
C HIS A 294 7.86 -9.76 23.58
N GLU A 295 7.46 -9.55 24.82
CA GLU A 295 8.37 -9.44 25.96
C GLU A 295 7.83 -10.23 27.16
N THR A 296 8.68 -11.05 27.73
CA THR A 296 8.47 -11.78 28.98
C THR A 296 9.58 -11.43 29.95
N THR A 297 9.53 -11.95 31.18
CA THR A 297 10.62 -11.76 32.15
C THR A 297 11.96 -12.37 31.71
N ARG A 298 11.97 -13.19 30.65
CA ARG A 298 13.16 -13.94 30.21
C ARG A 298 13.50 -13.76 28.74
N VAL A 299 12.54 -13.39 27.90
CA VAL A 299 12.68 -13.28 26.45
C VAL A 299 12.14 -11.94 26.00
N GLN A 300 12.92 -11.25 25.20
CA GLN A 300 12.49 -10.11 24.41
C GLN A 300 12.66 -10.47 22.93
N TYR A 301 11.56 -10.39 22.18
CA TYR A 301 11.53 -10.63 20.76
C TYR A 301 10.90 -9.41 20.08
N VAL A 302 11.62 -8.83 19.14
CA VAL A 302 11.13 -7.71 18.30
C VAL A 302 11.47 -8.05 16.88
N THR A 303 10.51 -7.92 15.99
CA THR A 303 10.69 -8.14 14.55
C THR A 303 9.78 -7.24 13.76
N ASN A 304 10.22 -6.88 12.57
CA ASN A 304 9.41 -6.26 11.54
C ASN A 304 9.08 -7.30 10.48
N PHE A 305 7.90 -7.20 9.92
CA PHE A 305 7.48 -7.95 8.75
C PHE A 305 6.52 -7.11 7.91
N THR A 306 6.44 -7.44 6.65
CA THR A 306 5.57 -6.75 5.70
C THR A 306 4.35 -7.62 5.41
N VAL A 307 3.18 -6.99 5.38
CA VAL A 307 1.94 -7.58 4.89
C VAL A 307 1.62 -6.93 3.54
N GLU A 308 1.57 -7.75 2.50
CA GLU A 308 1.16 -7.33 1.16
C GLU A 308 -0.33 -7.65 0.97
N SER A 309 -1.11 -6.67 0.52
CA SER A 309 -2.46 -6.98 0.09
C SER A 309 -2.39 -7.75 -1.23
N GLY A 310 -2.92 -8.94 -1.27
CA GLY A 310 -3.10 -9.67 -2.53
C GLY A 310 -3.92 -8.81 -3.48
N GLY A 311 -3.26 -8.12 -4.39
CA GLY A 311 -3.94 -7.32 -5.41
C GLY A 311 -4.85 -8.22 -6.24
N SER A 312 -6.14 -7.99 -6.17
CA SER A 312 -7.18 -8.66 -6.97
C SER A 312 -7.31 -7.99 -8.33
#